data_4a4d57f538be513951eb2b6c5d91ee3e
#
_entry.id   4a4d57f538be513951eb2b6c5d91ee3e
#
_cell.length_a   1.000
_cell.length_b   1.000
_cell.length_c   1.000
_cell.angle_alpha   90.00
_cell.angle_beta   90.00
_cell.angle_gamma   90.00
#
_symmetry.space_group_name_H-M   'P 1'
#
loop_
_entity.id
_entity.type
_entity.pdbx_description
1 polymer ?
#
loop_
_entity_poly.entity_id
_entity_poly.type
_entity_poly.pdbx_seq_one_letter_code
_entity_poly.pdbx_strand_id
1 'polypeptide(L)'
;MSKEISRREFMARMTAAGFGALAVSATNAWGLEAITNPLAVYPNRDWEKVYRDLWKYDSTYTFTCAPNDTHNCLLNAYVRDGVVTRIGPSMKYGLAKDLAGNGTSHRWDPRVCQKGLALTRRFYGDRRINQTMVRAGYKRWHDDGFPRGADGRPDPSYFQRARDEWVRMPHAEAAAIVAAALKNIAETYTGDEGKRRLTEQHYDEAVVEATQGVGTQVMKFRGGMPLLGMTRIFGMYRMANSMALLDDAIRKVGPDKAMGGKGFDNYSWHTDLPPGHTMVTGQQTVEFDLNAVEHAKTVVVWGMNWIATKMPDAHWLTEARLKGTRIVVIACEYSATATKGDDVVVVRPGTTPALALGFANVIMRENLYDAEYVRQWTDMPLLVRMDSLKYLKASEVFGGEPAVLKNTFLVKEGEKEPPPLQQTGQNVI
;
A
#
# COMPACT_ATOMS: atom_id res chain seq x y z
N MET A 1 -53.75 -17.17 -12.98
CA MET A 1 -52.31 -17.36 -13.27
C MET A 1 -51.85 -16.21 -14.15
N SER A 2 -51.26 -15.21 -13.58
CA SER A 2 -50.65 -14.10 -14.31
C SER A 2 -49.37 -14.59 -14.97
N LYS A 3 -49.31 -14.58 -16.29
CA LYS A 3 -48.06 -14.84 -17.04
C LYS A 3 -47.06 -13.72 -16.69
N GLU A 4 -45.98 -14.06 -16.05
CA GLU A 4 -44.85 -13.16 -15.90
C GLU A 4 -44.32 -12.82 -17.30
N ILE A 5 -44.33 -11.53 -17.60
CA ILE A 5 -43.82 -11.01 -18.87
C ILE A 5 -42.31 -10.75 -18.66
N SER A 6 -41.47 -11.33 -19.55
CA SER A 6 -40.03 -11.08 -19.49
C SER A 6 -39.72 -9.60 -19.72
N ARG A 7 -38.64 -9.10 -19.13
CA ARG A 7 -38.18 -7.69 -19.27
C ARG A 7 -38.01 -7.30 -20.75
N ARG A 8 -37.62 -8.24 -21.59
CA ARG A 8 -37.49 -8.04 -23.04
C ARG A 8 -38.87 -7.92 -23.75
N GLU A 9 -39.84 -8.70 -23.35
CA GLU A 9 -41.21 -8.58 -23.86
C GLU A 9 -41.91 -7.33 -23.35
N PHE A 10 -41.67 -6.95 -22.11
CA PHE A 10 -42.16 -5.68 -21.54
C PHE A 10 -41.60 -4.48 -22.32
N MET A 11 -40.27 -4.45 -22.52
CA MET A 11 -39.63 -3.40 -23.33
C MET A 11 -40.13 -3.36 -24.77
N ALA A 12 -40.29 -4.52 -25.41
CA ALA A 12 -40.82 -4.60 -26.79
C ALA A 12 -42.28 -4.11 -26.87
N ARG A 13 -43.11 -4.45 -25.89
CA ARG A 13 -44.50 -3.98 -25.83
C ARG A 13 -44.62 -2.49 -25.48
N MET A 14 -43.81 -2.02 -24.59
CA MET A 14 -43.72 -0.57 -24.26
C MET A 14 -43.23 0.25 -25.46
N THR A 15 -42.24 -0.28 -26.19
CA THR A 15 -41.73 0.38 -27.40
C THR A 15 -42.81 0.39 -28.50
N ALA A 16 -43.44 -0.72 -28.76
CA ALA A 16 -44.49 -0.81 -29.74
C ALA A 16 -45.74 0.02 -29.37
N ALA A 17 -46.18 -0.03 -28.12
CA ALA A 17 -47.31 0.77 -27.63
C ALA A 17 -47.01 2.28 -27.56
N GLY A 18 -45.80 2.63 -27.13
CA GLY A 18 -45.34 4.01 -27.05
C GLY A 18 -45.21 4.66 -28.43
N PHE A 19 -44.62 3.95 -29.38
CA PHE A 19 -44.51 4.43 -30.77
C PHE A 19 -45.87 4.45 -31.46
N GLY A 20 -46.70 3.47 -31.25
CA GLY A 20 -48.07 3.46 -31.80
C GLY A 20 -48.92 4.59 -31.24
N ALA A 21 -48.89 4.82 -29.92
CA ALA A 21 -49.66 5.90 -29.31
C ALA A 21 -49.16 7.31 -29.70
N LEU A 22 -47.83 7.49 -29.79
CA LEU A 22 -47.21 8.72 -30.25
C LEU A 22 -47.52 8.98 -31.74
N ALA A 23 -47.45 7.95 -32.58
CA ALA A 23 -47.75 8.09 -33.99
C ALA A 23 -49.22 8.46 -34.24
N VAL A 24 -50.17 7.83 -33.54
CA VAL A 24 -51.61 8.09 -33.68
C VAL A 24 -52.01 9.41 -33.07
N SER A 25 -51.44 9.83 -31.94
CA SER A 25 -51.76 11.10 -31.29
C SER A 25 -51.10 12.31 -31.99
N ALA A 26 -49.90 12.13 -32.54
CA ALA A 26 -49.18 13.21 -33.22
C ALA A 26 -49.77 13.53 -34.59
N THR A 27 -50.26 12.53 -35.35
CA THR A 27 -50.85 12.80 -36.64
C THR A 27 -52.21 13.49 -36.59
N ASN A 28 -52.99 13.29 -35.53
CA ASN A 28 -54.35 13.85 -35.45
C ASN A 28 -54.45 15.18 -34.67
N ALA A 29 -53.54 15.45 -33.74
CA ALA A 29 -53.63 16.64 -32.88
C ALA A 29 -52.76 17.81 -33.32
N TRP A 30 -51.66 17.57 -34.06
CA TRP A 30 -50.65 18.58 -34.35
C TRP A 30 -50.26 18.69 -35.83
N GLY A 31 -50.90 17.90 -36.71
CA GLY A 31 -50.55 17.90 -38.14
C GLY A 31 -49.13 17.39 -38.48
N LEU A 32 -48.55 16.63 -37.59
CA LEU A 32 -47.20 16.08 -37.77
C LEU A 32 -47.26 14.77 -38.58
N GLU A 33 -46.49 14.68 -39.63
CA GLU A 33 -46.32 13.41 -40.36
C GLU A 33 -45.63 12.32 -39.52
N ALA A 34 -46.11 11.12 -39.61
CA ALA A 34 -45.52 9.98 -38.96
C ALA A 34 -44.14 9.68 -39.56
N ILE A 35 -43.11 9.81 -38.79
CA ILE A 35 -41.75 9.50 -39.17
C ILE A 35 -41.55 7.99 -39.07
N THR A 36 -41.47 7.30 -40.21
CA THR A 36 -41.32 5.85 -40.33
C THR A 36 -39.96 5.36 -39.82
N ASN A 37 -38.92 6.16 -39.93
CA ASN A 37 -37.61 5.91 -39.35
C ASN A 37 -37.06 7.23 -38.74
N PRO A 38 -37.32 7.46 -37.49
CA PRO A 38 -36.85 8.71 -36.85
C PRO A 38 -35.32 8.83 -36.89
N LEU A 39 -34.59 7.72 -37.01
CA LEU A 39 -33.12 7.73 -37.09
C LEU A 39 -32.61 8.17 -38.50
N ALA A 40 -33.41 7.97 -39.56
CA ALA A 40 -33.04 8.37 -40.91
C ALA A 40 -33.38 9.85 -41.18
N VAL A 41 -34.43 10.39 -40.54
CA VAL A 41 -34.99 11.71 -40.81
C VAL A 41 -34.58 12.78 -39.77
N TYR A 42 -33.84 12.40 -38.76
CA TYR A 42 -33.34 13.36 -37.76
C TYR A 42 -32.29 14.26 -38.39
N PRO A 43 -32.60 15.52 -38.65
CA PRO A 43 -31.77 16.39 -39.51
C PRO A 43 -30.44 16.77 -38.90
N ASN A 44 -30.27 16.56 -37.60
CA ASN A 44 -29.02 16.86 -36.94
C ASN A 44 -28.72 15.80 -35.85
N ARG A 45 -27.86 14.83 -36.19
CA ARG A 45 -27.34 13.83 -35.29
C ARG A 45 -25.90 14.10 -34.85
N ASP A 46 -25.44 15.33 -34.98
CA ASP A 46 -24.07 15.70 -34.64
C ASP A 46 -23.74 15.42 -33.15
N TRP A 47 -24.75 15.54 -32.29
CA TRP A 47 -24.61 15.19 -30.90
C TRP A 47 -24.28 13.70 -30.69
N GLU A 48 -24.90 12.80 -31.47
CA GLU A 48 -24.53 11.35 -31.40
C GLU A 48 -23.11 11.11 -31.89
N LYS A 49 -22.70 11.81 -32.94
CA LYS A 49 -21.34 11.73 -33.46
C LYS A 49 -20.34 12.18 -32.41
N VAL A 50 -20.58 13.36 -31.80
CA VAL A 50 -19.76 13.88 -30.70
C VAL A 50 -19.71 12.87 -29.55
N TYR A 51 -20.87 12.34 -29.15
CA TYR A 51 -20.93 11.33 -28.07
C TYR A 51 -20.16 10.04 -28.40
N ARG A 52 -20.31 9.52 -29.61
CA ARG A 52 -19.55 8.34 -30.08
C ARG A 52 -18.07 8.62 -30.22
N ASP A 53 -17.71 9.82 -30.67
CA ASP A 53 -16.32 10.23 -30.85
C ASP A 53 -15.57 10.33 -29.52
N LEU A 54 -16.25 10.66 -28.42
CA LEU A 54 -15.67 10.59 -27.07
C LEU A 54 -15.19 9.19 -26.68
N TRP A 55 -15.76 8.14 -27.27
CA TRP A 55 -15.43 6.74 -26.94
C TRP A 55 -14.47 6.10 -27.92
N LYS A 56 -14.13 6.77 -29.02
CA LYS A 56 -13.14 6.29 -29.97
C LYS A 56 -11.75 6.29 -29.36
N TYR A 57 -10.97 5.31 -29.71
CA TYR A 57 -9.57 5.18 -29.32
C TYR A 57 -8.79 4.46 -30.42
N ASP A 58 -7.50 4.74 -30.52
CA ASP A 58 -6.59 4.14 -31.50
C ASP A 58 -5.91 2.91 -30.89
N SER A 59 -5.63 2.97 -29.60
CA SER A 59 -4.97 1.89 -28.88
C SER A 59 -5.40 1.83 -27.42
N THR A 60 -5.15 0.69 -26.77
CA THR A 60 -5.32 0.51 -25.35
C THR A 60 -4.10 -0.18 -24.76
N TYR A 61 -3.79 0.13 -23.51
CA TYR A 61 -2.85 -0.66 -22.74
C TYR A 61 -3.29 -0.77 -21.29
N THR A 62 -2.90 -1.88 -20.70
CA THR A 62 -3.25 -2.22 -19.33
C THR A 62 -2.14 -1.79 -18.38
N PHE A 63 -2.51 -1.23 -17.24
CA PHE A 63 -1.56 -0.82 -16.22
C PHE A 63 -2.16 -0.99 -14.82
N THR A 64 -1.31 -0.99 -13.80
CA THR A 64 -1.72 -1.10 -12.41
C THR A 64 -1.93 0.28 -11.80
N CYS A 65 -3.04 0.46 -11.10
CA CYS A 65 -3.38 1.70 -10.41
C CYS A 65 -2.50 1.90 -9.17
N ALA A 66 -1.79 3.02 -9.10
CA ALA A 66 -0.96 3.38 -7.97
C ALA A 66 -1.59 4.33 -6.94
N PRO A 67 -2.59 5.18 -7.25
CA PRO A 67 -3.12 6.16 -6.30
C PRO A 67 -3.76 5.59 -5.03
N ASN A 68 -4.21 4.35 -5.09
CA ASN A 68 -4.70 3.62 -3.93
C ASN A 68 -3.91 2.31 -3.87
N ASP A 69 -2.74 2.37 -3.30
CA ASP A 69 -1.66 1.41 -3.39
C ASP A 69 -1.97 0.00 -2.88
N THR A 70 -2.99 -0.16 -2.08
CA THR A 70 -3.31 -1.44 -1.44
C THR A 70 -4.10 -2.41 -2.32
N HIS A 71 -4.65 -1.96 -3.45
CA HIS A 71 -5.53 -2.79 -4.27
C HIS A 71 -4.93 -3.25 -5.59
N ASN A 72 -3.88 -2.57 -6.06
CA ASN A 72 -3.23 -2.88 -7.34
C ASN A 72 -4.22 -3.09 -8.49
N CYS A 73 -5.30 -2.29 -8.54
CA CYS A 73 -6.36 -2.44 -9.52
C CYS A 73 -5.82 -2.38 -10.93
N LEU A 74 -6.22 -3.33 -11.75
CA LEU A 74 -5.83 -3.39 -13.15
C LEU A 74 -6.76 -2.49 -13.97
N LEU A 75 -6.17 -1.49 -14.62
CA LEU A 75 -6.87 -0.48 -15.41
C LEU A 75 -6.48 -0.58 -16.88
N ASN A 76 -7.39 -0.16 -17.76
CA ASN A 76 -7.12 0.08 -19.17
C ASN A 76 -7.09 1.58 -19.46
N ALA A 77 -6.01 2.04 -20.05
CA ALA A 77 -5.93 3.35 -20.68
C ALA A 77 -6.40 3.24 -22.12
N TYR A 78 -7.28 4.17 -22.52
CA TYR A 78 -7.76 4.33 -23.89
C TYR A 78 -7.09 5.56 -24.47
N VAL A 79 -6.32 5.35 -25.52
CA VAL A 79 -5.49 6.39 -26.14
C VAL A 79 -6.09 6.80 -27.48
N ARG A 80 -6.11 8.09 -27.74
CA ARG A 80 -6.46 8.67 -29.03
C ARG A 80 -5.45 9.76 -29.35
N ASP A 81 -4.87 9.70 -30.53
CA ASP A 81 -3.87 10.68 -31.01
C ASP A 81 -2.72 10.87 -29.98
N GLY A 82 -2.26 9.81 -29.35
CA GLY A 82 -1.21 9.82 -28.32
C GLY A 82 -1.63 10.33 -26.94
N VAL A 83 -2.90 10.68 -26.75
CA VAL A 83 -3.44 11.19 -25.48
C VAL A 83 -4.33 10.14 -24.82
N VAL A 84 -4.16 9.92 -23.52
CA VAL A 84 -5.07 9.09 -22.73
C VAL A 84 -6.37 9.86 -22.49
N THR A 85 -7.41 9.53 -23.24
CA THR A 85 -8.69 10.22 -23.16
C THR A 85 -9.60 9.69 -22.07
N ARG A 86 -9.45 8.38 -21.74
CA ARG A 86 -10.29 7.70 -20.78
C ARG A 86 -9.52 6.57 -20.09
N ILE A 87 -9.90 6.29 -18.86
CA ILE A 87 -9.45 5.13 -18.10
C ILE A 87 -10.69 4.36 -17.67
N GLY A 88 -10.60 3.05 -17.77
CA GLY A 88 -11.63 2.13 -17.33
C GLY A 88 -11.04 0.90 -16.63
N PRO A 89 -11.88 0.03 -16.06
CA PRO A 89 -11.42 -1.23 -15.51
C PRO A 89 -10.89 -2.13 -16.63
N SER A 90 -9.90 -2.95 -16.30
CA SER A 90 -9.45 -4.02 -17.20
C SER A 90 -10.20 -5.30 -16.87
N MET A 91 -10.81 -5.91 -17.88
CA MET A 91 -11.48 -7.20 -17.74
C MET A 91 -10.50 -8.39 -17.81
N LYS A 92 -9.20 -8.13 -17.86
CA LYS A 92 -8.17 -9.19 -17.94
C LYS A 92 -7.97 -9.96 -16.63
N TYR A 93 -8.57 -9.53 -15.53
CA TYR A 93 -8.55 -10.29 -14.28
C TYR A 93 -9.05 -11.72 -14.43
N GLY A 94 -10.09 -11.93 -15.21
CA GLY A 94 -10.64 -13.26 -15.47
C GLY A 94 -9.66 -14.23 -16.16
N LEU A 95 -8.53 -13.72 -16.67
CA LEU A 95 -7.45 -14.51 -17.25
C LEU A 95 -6.37 -14.88 -16.22
N ALA A 96 -6.40 -14.27 -15.04
CA ALA A 96 -5.45 -14.56 -13.98
C ALA A 96 -5.73 -15.96 -13.40
N LYS A 97 -4.66 -16.68 -13.14
CA LYS A 97 -4.70 -17.98 -12.47
C LYS A 97 -3.74 -17.94 -11.29
N ASP A 98 -4.09 -18.66 -10.24
CA ASP A 98 -3.15 -18.91 -9.14
C ASP A 98 -2.08 -19.93 -9.55
N LEU A 99 -1.14 -20.23 -8.65
CA LEU A 99 -0.08 -21.19 -8.90
C LEU A 99 -0.59 -22.63 -9.09
N ALA A 100 -1.80 -22.94 -8.61
CA ALA A 100 -2.47 -24.20 -8.81
C ALA A 100 -3.32 -24.26 -10.10
N GLY A 101 -3.40 -23.15 -10.84
CA GLY A 101 -4.14 -23.04 -12.10
C GLY A 101 -5.61 -22.69 -11.95
N ASN A 102 -6.08 -22.37 -10.73
CA ASN A 102 -7.46 -21.95 -10.51
C ASN A 102 -7.66 -20.53 -11.06
N GLY A 103 -8.73 -20.33 -11.79
CA GLY A 103 -9.13 -19.01 -12.28
C GLY A 103 -9.76 -18.16 -11.20
N THR A 104 -9.68 -16.84 -11.37
CA THR A 104 -10.42 -15.91 -10.52
C THR A 104 -11.93 -16.08 -10.72
N SER A 105 -12.71 -15.98 -9.66
CA SER A 105 -14.16 -16.01 -9.77
C SER A 105 -14.72 -14.70 -10.33
N HIS A 106 -15.91 -14.71 -10.91
CA HIS A 106 -16.61 -13.49 -11.36
C HIS A 106 -16.88 -12.49 -10.23
N ARG A 107 -16.80 -12.91 -8.97
CA ARG A 107 -16.92 -12.02 -7.81
C ARG A 107 -15.74 -11.05 -7.69
N TRP A 108 -14.63 -11.36 -8.35
CA TRP A 108 -13.44 -10.52 -8.47
C TRP A 108 -13.43 -9.67 -9.74
N ASP A 109 -14.57 -9.51 -10.38
CA ASP A 109 -14.68 -8.60 -11.52
C ASP A 109 -14.17 -7.23 -11.12
N PRO A 110 -13.39 -6.56 -11.99
CA PRO A 110 -12.65 -5.37 -11.62
C PRO A 110 -13.57 -4.24 -11.18
N ARG A 111 -13.57 -3.98 -9.89
CA ARG A 111 -14.29 -2.86 -9.26
C ARG A 111 -13.27 -1.79 -8.94
N VAL A 112 -13.13 -0.86 -9.85
CA VAL A 112 -12.18 0.25 -9.68
C VAL A 112 -12.87 1.43 -9.02
N CYS A 113 -12.12 2.13 -8.17
CA CYS A 113 -12.64 3.33 -7.54
C CYS A 113 -12.46 4.57 -8.42
N GLN A 114 -13.16 5.62 -8.07
CA GLN A 114 -13.11 6.91 -8.76
C GLN A 114 -11.70 7.53 -8.82
N LYS A 115 -10.80 7.21 -7.89
CA LYS A 115 -9.41 7.70 -7.92
C LYS A 115 -8.67 7.20 -9.16
N GLY A 116 -8.80 5.90 -9.47
CA GLY A 116 -8.21 5.31 -10.68
C GLY A 116 -8.85 5.86 -11.95
N LEU A 117 -10.17 5.99 -11.97
CA LEU A 117 -10.89 6.54 -13.12
C LEU A 117 -10.55 8.01 -13.40
N ALA A 118 -10.23 8.78 -12.37
CA ALA A 118 -9.88 10.20 -12.47
C ALA A 118 -8.40 10.48 -12.82
N LEU A 119 -7.60 9.45 -13.11
CA LEU A 119 -6.16 9.62 -13.38
C LEU A 119 -5.88 10.53 -14.59
N THR A 120 -6.77 10.59 -15.59
CA THR A 120 -6.62 11.52 -16.72
C THR A 120 -6.52 12.96 -16.25
N ARG A 121 -7.29 13.36 -15.22
CA ARG A 121 -7.21 14.70 -14.62
C ARG A 121 -5.87 14.95 -13.91
N ARG A 122 -5.23 13.92 -13.41
CA ARG A 122 -3.88 14.03 -12.83
C ARG A 122 -2.81 14.10 -13.92
N PHE A 123 -2.97 13.36 -15.00
CA PHE A 123 -2.00 13.36 -16.10
C PHE A 123 -1.94 14.70 -16.82
N TYR A 124 -3.07 15.34 -17.02
CA TYR A 124 -3.21 16.55 -17.84
C TYR A 124 -3.71 17.77 -17.05
N GLY A 125 -3.79 17.68 -15.74
CA GLY A 125 -4.25 18.79 -14.91
C GLY A 125 -3.19 19.89 -14.74
N ASP A 126 -3.65 21.12 -14.56
CA ASP A 126 -2.83 22.32 -14.42
C ASP A 126 -1.81 22.26 -13.30
N ARG A 127 -2.11 21.43 -12.26
CA ARG A 127 -1.22 21.25 -11.10
C ARG A 127 -0.15 20.18 -11.31
N ARG A 128 -0.11 19.55 -12.48
CA ARG A 128 0.91 18.57 -12.77
C ARG A 128 2.27 19.24 -12.89
N ILE A 129 3.23 18.69 -12.15
CA ILE A 129 4.63 19.09 -12.29
C ILE A 129 5.18 18.46 -13.58
N ASN A 130 5.45 19.29 -14.58
CA ASN A 130 5.93 18.85 -15.91
C ASN A 130 7.45 18.83 -16.01
N GLN A 131 8.15 19.46 -15.09
CA GLN A 131 9.60 19.50 -15.03
C GLN A 131 10.07 19.19 -13.61
N THR A 132 11.23 18.56 -13.51
CA THR A 132 11.85 18.37 -12.20
C THR A 132 12.18 19.72 -11.57
N MET A 133 11.99 19.82 -10.28
CA MET A 133 12.22 21.04 -9.52
C MET A 133 13.19 20.76 -8.38
N VAL A 134 14.16 21.63 -8.20
CA VAL A 134 15.14 21.61 -7.12
C VAL A 134 15.01 22.90 -6.32
N ARG A 135 15.17 22.84 -5.01
CA ARG A 135 15.17 24.05 -4.18
C ARG A 135 16.34 24.93 -4.54
N ALA A 136 16.12 26.24 -4.66
CA ALA A 136 17.14 27.20 -5.03
C ALA A 136 18.36 27.17 -4.10
N GLY A 137 18.12 27.10 -2.80
CA GLY A 137 19.20 26.99 -1.82
C GLY A 137 19.99 25.70 -1.94
N TYR A 138 19.33 24.56 -2.20
CA TYR A 138 20.01 23.28 -2.43
C TYR A 138 20.87 23.35 -3.71
N LYS A 139 20.35 23.98 -4.78
CA LYS A 139 21.12 24.20 -6.00
C LYS A 139 22.33 25.09 -5.74
N ARG A 140 22.17 26.20 -5.01
CA ARG A 140 23.33 27.05 -4.62
C ARG A 140 24.37 26.26 -3.84
N TRP A 141 23.96 25.45 -2.88
CA TRP A 141 24.88 24.60 -2.11
C TRP A 141 25.70 23.67 -3.01
N HIS A 142 25.08 23.11 -4.04
CA HIS A 142 25.79 22.34 -5.06
C HIS A 142 26.75 23.22 -5.86
N ASP A 143 26.27 24.35 -6.38
CA ASP A 143 27.05 25.24 -7.25
C ASP A 143 28.25 25.85 -6.53
N ASP A 144 28.13 26.10 -5.22
CA ASP A 144 29.20 26.57 -4.34
C ASP A 144 30.18 25.45 -3.92
N GLY A 145 30.04 24.23 -4.44
CA GLY A 145 30.92 23.10 -4.16
C GLY A 145 30.67 22.40 -2.82
N PHE A 146 29.45 22.45 -2.31
CA PHE A 146 29.05 21.80 -1.06
C PHE A 146 29.75 22.32 0.19
N PRO A 147 29.81 23.64 0.46
CA PRO A 147 30.49 24.18 1.62
C PRO A 147 29.92 23.63 2.93
N ARG A 148 30.83 23.31 3.84
CA ARG A 148 30.51 22.74 5.15
C ARG A 148 31.36 23.37 6.25
N GLY A 149 30.81 23.43 7.46
CA GLY A 149 31.58 23.76 8.66
C GLY A 149 32.55 22.65 9.07
N ALA A 150 33.36 22.92 10.07
CA ALA A 150 34.32 21.96 10.60
C ALA A 150 33.66 20.66 11.11
N ASP A 151 32.44 20.79 11.65
CA ASP A 151 31.59 19.67 12.08
C ASP A 151 30.98 18.86 10.92
N GLY A 152 31.17 19.30 9.68
CA GLY A 152 30.63 18.65 8.48
C GLY A 152 29.19 19.07 8.12
N ARG A 153 28.55 19.97 8.87
CA ARG A 153 27.23 20.48 8.53
C ARG A 153 27.31 21.61 7.51
N PRO A 154 26.40 21.63 6.54
CA PRO A 154 26.25 22.79 5.69
C PRO A 154 25.60 23.95 6.44
N ASP A 155 25.82 25.18 5.98
CA ASP A 155 25.14 26.34 6.53
C ASP A 155 23.63 26.22 6.32
N PRO A 156 22.81 26.42 7.38
CA PRO A 156 21.34 26.33 7.30
C PRO A 156 20.71 27.30 6.30
N SER A 157 21.38 28.37 5.89
CA SER A 157 20.89 29.30 4.88
C SER A 157 20.65 28.66 3.50
N TYR A 158 21.30 27.54 3.22
CA TYR A 158 21.06 26.76 2.02
C TYR A 158 19.76 25.90 2.08
N PHE A 159 19.18 25.74 3.25
CA PHE A 159 18.08 24.79 3.46
C PHE A 159 16.84 25.45 4.10
N GLN A 160 16.37 26.53 3.50
CA GLN A 160 15.22 27.28 3.96
C GLN A 160 13.90 26.60 3.60
N ARG A 161 13.62 25.44 4.23
CA ARG A 161 12.40 24.67 3.95
C ARG A 161 11.15 25.53 4.15
N ALA A 162 10.22 25.45 3.19
CA ALA A 162 8.99 26.22 3.12
C ALA A 162 9.13 27.72 2.77
N ARG A 163 10.35 28.24 2.71
CA ARG A 163 10.63 29.63 2.34
C ARG A 163 11.45 29.77 1.07
N ASP A 164 12.10 28.67 0.66
CA ASP A 164 12.97 28.62 -0.51
C ASP A 164 12.17 28.51 -1.80
N GLU A 165 12.69 29.08 -2.85
CA GLU A 165 12.11 29.00 -4.20
C GLU A 165 12.42 27.65 -4.87
N TRP A 166 11.68 27.35 -5.92
CA TRP A 166 11.87 26.15 -6.72
C TRP A 166 12.42 26.49 -8.10
N VAL A 167 13.56 25.92 -8.45
CA VAL A 167 14.18 26.03 -9.77
C VAL A 167 13.76 24.83 -10.61
N ARG A 168 13.15 25.10 -11.78
CA ARG A 168 12.81 24.08 -12.76
C ARG A 168 14.02 23.76 -13.61
N MET A 169 14.25 22.48 -13.87
CA MET A 169 15.38 22.04 -14.68
C MET A 169 15.12 20.68 -15.33
N PRO A 170 15.92 20.27 -16.35
CA PRO A 170 15.87 18.92 -16.90
C PRO A 170 16.11 17.87 -15.82
N HIS A 171 15.43 16.72 -15.93
CA HIS A 171 15.56 15.63 -14.96
C HIS A 171 17.01 15.13 -14.81
N ALA A 172 17.74 15.02 -15.90
CA ALA A 172 19.13 14.56 -15.88
C ALA A 172 20.04 15.50 -15.07
N GLU A 173 19.83 16.82 -15.18
CA GLU A 173 20.56 17.82 -14.40
C GLU A 173 20.24 17.71 -12.92
N ALA A 174 18.97 17.64 -12.56
CA ALA A 174 18.53 17.45 -11.18
C ALA A 174 19.09 16.14 -10.57
N ALA A 175 19.07 15.06 -11.34
CA ALA A 175 19.63 13.78 -10.91
C ALA A 175 21.15 13.87 -10.68
N ALA A 176 21.88 14.60 -11.54
CA ALA A 176 23.31 14.83 -11.37
C ALA A 176 23.62 15.62 -10.08
N ILE A 177 22.85 16.66 -9.78
CA ILE A 177 22.95 17.43 -8.53
C ILE A 177 22.76 16.50 -7.30
N VAL A 178 21.72 15.66 -7.32
CA VAL A 178 21.45 14.72 -6.22
C VAL A 178 22.57 13.69 -6.09
N ALA A 179 23.06 13.13 -7.19
CA ALA A 179 24.15 12.16 -7.18
C ALA A 179 25.45 12.78 -6.62
N ALA A 180 25.77 14.02 -7.03
CA ALA A 180 26.92 14.76 -6.51
C ALA A 180 26.79 15.03 -5.00
N ALA A 181 25.60 15.37 -4.53
CA ALA A 181 25.35 15.58 -3.09
C ALA A 181 25.49 14.28 -2.29
N LEU A 182 24.98 13.15 -2.79
CA LEU A 182 25.13 11.84 -2.13
C LEU A 182 26.60 11.44 -2.05
N LYS A 183 27.35 11.66 -3.13
CA LYS A 183 28.80 11.44 -3.15
C LYS A 183 29.50 12.31 -2.12
N ASN A 184 29.19 13.61 -2.09
CA ASN A 184 29.77 14.53 -1.10
C ASN A 184 29.47 14.10 0.34
N ILE A 185 28.24 13.65 0.65
CA ILE A 185 27.88 13.12 1.97
C ILE A 185 28.74 11.89 2.30
N ALA A 186 28.87 10.94 1.38
CA ALA A 186 29.68 9.75 1.59
C ALA A 186 31.13 10.11 1.90
N GLU A 187 31.75 10.99 1.09
CA GLU A 187 33.12 11.47 1.30
C GLU A 187 33.29 12.21 2.63
N THR A 188 32.35 13.08 2.99
CA THR A 188 32.37 13.88 4.23
C THR A 188 32.45 13.04 5.49
N TYR A 189 31.77 11.89 5.49
CA TYR A 189 31.61 11.03 6.66
C TYR A 189 32.37 9.70 6.55
N THR A 190 33.35 9.63 5.66
CA THR A 190 34.24 8.46 5.53
C THR A 190 35.52 8.64 6.35
N GLY A 191 36.00 7.55 6.97
CA GLY A 191 37.23 7.47 7.75
C GLY A 191 37.15 8.13 9.13
N ASP A 192 38.30 8.34 9.74
CA ASP A 192 38.43 8.90 11.10
C ASP A 192 37.84 10.32 11.19
N GLU A 193 38.06 11.11 10.16
CA GLU A 193 37.49 12.46 10.08
C GLU A 193 35.97 12.41 10.01
N GLY A 194 35.41 11.44 9.29
CA GLY A 194 33.97 11.22 9.25
C GLY A 194 33.40 10.84 10.61
N LYS A 195 34.08 9.97 11.36
CA LYS A 195 33.70 9.60 12.73
C LYS A 195 33.76 10.83 13.67
N ARG A 196 34.85 11.59 13.60
CA ARG A 196 35.01 12.83 14.38
C ARG A 196 33.85 13.80 14.15
N ARG A 197 33.47 14.04 12.90
CA ARG A 197 32.36 14.93 12.53
C ARG A 197 31.02 14.44 13.07
N LEU A 198 30.78 13.13 13.05
CA LEU A 198 29.54 12.56 13.64
C LEU A 198 29.51 12.77 15.17
N THR A 199 30.63 12.58 15.85
CA THR A 199 30.76 12.84 17.29
C THR A 199 30.54 14.32 17.62
N GLU A 200 31.12 15.24 16.86
CA GLU A 200 30.90 16.67 17.00
C GLU A 200 29.44 17.10 16.75
N GLN A 201 28.74 16.34 15.92
CA GLN A 201 27.31 16.53 15.70
C GLN A 201 26.43 15.88 16.80
N HIS A 202 27.03 15.36 17.85
CA HIS A 202 26.36 14.68 18.96
C HIS A 202 25.56 13.43 18.58
N TYR A 203 26.05 12.69 17.60
CA TYR A 203 25.51 11.35 17.34
C TYR A 203 25.91 10.41 18.47
N ASP A 204 25.00 9.49 18.80
CA ASP A 204 25.26 8.44 19.78
C ASP A 204 26.48 7.59 19.40
N GLU A 205 27.32 7.27 20.38
CA GLU A 205 28.57 6.52 20.17
C GLU A 205 28.32 5.16 19.50
N ALA A 206 27.24 4.47 19.89
CA ALA A 206 26.89 3.19 19.29
C ALA A 206 26.52 3.36 17.81
N VAL A 207 25.90 4.49 17.43
CA VAL A 207 25.59 4.81 16.02
C VAL A 207 26.86 5.13 15.26
N VAL A 208 27.77 5.89 15.86
CA VAL A 208 29.08 6.23 15.24
C VAL A 208 29.89 4.96 15.02
N GLU A 209 29.97 4.07 16.01
CA GLU A 209 30.66 2.80 15.89
C GLU A 209 30.02 1.89 14.84
N ALA A 210 28.70 1.84 14.79
CA ALA A 210 27.96 1.05 13.79
C ALA A 210 28.19 1.51 12.34
N THR A 211 28.65 2.74 12.11
CA THR A 211 29.05 3.21 10.77
C THR A 211 30.40 2.68 10.35
N GLN A 212 31.23 2.26 11.27
CA GLN A 212 32.61 1.77 11.04
C GLN A 212 33.47 2.74 10.20
N GLY A 213 33.18 4.05 10.21
CA GLY A 213 33.82 5.02 9.37
C GLY A 213 33.51 4.89 7.89
N VAL A 214 32.37 4.33 7.53
CA VAL A 214 31.87 4.18 6.16
C VAL A 214 30.79 5.22 5.92
N GLY A 215 31.11 6.26 5.15
CA GLY A 215 30.22 7.40 4.94
C GLY A 215 28.89 7.07 4.28
N THR A 216 28.82 6.03 3.47
CA THR A 216 27.54 5.56 2.90
C THR A 216 26.58 5.00 3.95
N GLN A 217 27.09 4.54 5.11
CA GLN A 217 26.26 4.00 6.21
C GLN A 217 25.49 5.08 6.98
N VAL A 218 25.83 6.35 6.85
CA VAL A 218 25.04 7.45 7.44
C VAL A 218 23.77 7.73 6.63
N MET A 219 23.67 7.22 5.43
CA MET A 219 22.53 7.41 4.55
C MET A 219 21.49 6.30 4.72
N LYS A 220 20.23 6.72 4.93
CA LYS A 220 19.09 5.81 5.00
C LYS A 220 18.12 6.10 3.87
N PHE A 221 17.85 5.09 3.05
CA PHE A 221 16.87 5.17 1.97
C PHE A 221 15.57 4.55 2.46
N ARG A 222 14.49 5.34 2.44
CA ARG A 222 13.18 4.89 2.91
C ARG A 222 12.22 4.76 1.75
N GLY A 223 11.60 3.61 1.61
CA GLY A 223 10.43 3.42 0.77
C GLY A 223 9.18 3.96 1.44
N GLY A 224 8.14 4.17 0.68
CA GLY A 224 6.82 4.54 1.16
C GLY A 224 5.76 3.62 0.56
N MET A 225 4.52 3.77 1.00
CA MET A 225 3.40 2.95 0.53
C MET A 225 3.16 3.02 -0.98
N PRO A 226 3.19 4.18 -1.65
CA PRO A 226 2.92 4.26 -3.06
C PRO A 226 3.84 3.34 -3.86
N LEU A 227 3.28 2.66 -4.84
CA LEU A 227 4.00 1.68 -5.64
C LEU A 227 4.46 0.46 -4.81
N LEU A 228 3.58 -0.05 -3.97
CA LEU A 228 3.74 -1.38 -3.39
C LEU A 228 3.93 -2.39 -4.51
N GLY A 229 5.14 -2.69 -4.81
CA GLY A 229 5.45 -3.59 -5.89
C GLY A 229 6.92 -3.54 -6.24
N MET A 230 7.27 -4.28 -7.25
CA MET A 230 8.64 -4.50 -7.68
C MET A 230 9.41 -3.20 -7.91
N THR A 231 8.76 -2.18 -8.51
CA THR A 231 9.43 -0.93 -8.85
C THR A 231 9.95 -0.17 -7.62
N ARG A 232 9.15 -0.11 -6.55
CA ARG A 232 9.56 0.55 -5.30
C ARG A 232 10.69 -0.23 -4.63
N ILE A 233 10.45 -1.51 -4.39
CA ILE A 233 11.40 -2.36 -3.66
C ILE A 233 12.71 -2.46 -4.43
N PHE A 234 12.67 -2.82 -5.69
CA PHE A 234 13.87 -2.94 -6.50
C PHE A 234 14.59 -1.60 -6.70
N GLY A 235 13.85 -0.50 -6.88
CA GLY A 235 14.44 0.83 -6.98
C GLY A 235 15.18 1.23 -5.71
N MET A 236 14.58 1.00 -4.56
CA MET A 236 15.19 1.31 -3.26
C MET A 236 16.43 0.44 -2.99
N TYR A 237 16.34 -0.86 -3.17
CA TYR A 237 17.49 -1.76 -2.97
C TYR A 237 18.59 -1.51 -4.00
N ARG A 238 18.22 -1.27 -5.27
CA ARG A 238 19.19 -0.89 -6.27
C ARG A 238 19.96 0.36 -5.89
N MET A 239 19.25 1.39 -5.38
CA MET A 239 19.89 2.62 -4.91
C MET A 239 20.81 2.35 -3.72
N ALA A 240 20.35 1.58 -2.73
CA ALA A 240 21.16 1.21 -1.57
C ALA A 240 22.40 0.41 -1.97
N ASN A 241 22.26 -0.52 -2.92
CA ASN A 241 23.39 -1.30 -3.44
C ASN A 241 24.36 -0.45 -4.28
N SER A 242 23.84 0.55 -5.01
CA SER A 242 24.70 1.49 -5.74
C SER A 242 25.64 2.27 -4.81
N MET A 243 25.24 2.45 -3.56
CA MET A 243 26.11 3.07 -2.55
C MET A 243 27.31 2.17 -2.18
N ALA A 244 27.24 0.85 -2.35
CA ALA A 244 28.40 0.00 -2.17
C ALA A 244 29.47 0.25 -3.25
N LEU A 245 29.04 0.48 -4.49
CA LEU A 245 29.97 0.88 -5.56
C LEU A 245 30.64 2.24 -5.28
N LEU A 246 29.87 3.16 -4.71
CA LEU A 246 30.38 4.45 -4.29
C LEU A 246 31.37 4.31 -3.12
N ASP A 247 31.08 3.46 -2.16
CA ASP A 247 31.96 3.18 -1.03
C ASP A 247 33.30 2.58 -1.50
N ASP A 248 33.22 1.60 -2.41
CA ASP A 248 34.41 1.02 -3.00
C ASP A 248 35.24 2.07 -3.76
N ALA A 249 34.60 2.95 -4.50
CA ALA A 249 35.30 4.04 -5.23
C ALA A 249 36.00 5.00 -4.26
N ILE A 250 35.44 5.27 -3.07
CA ILE A 250 36.03 6.17 -2.07
C ILE A 250 37.13 5.46 -1.27
N ARG A 251 36.83 4.29 -0.69
CA ARG A 251 37.74 3.58 0.22
C ARG A 251 38.68 2.59 -0.45
N LYS A 252 38.39 2.17 -1.70
CA LYS A 252 39.16 1.19 -2.49
C LYS A 252 39.36 -0.15 -1.76
N VAL A 253 38.29 -0.66 -1.16
CA VAL A 253 38.33 -1.87 -0.32
C VAL A 253 37.96 -3.16 -1.04
N GLY A 254 37.49 -3.07 -2.27
CA GLY A 254 36.99 -4.18 -3.09
C GLY A 254 35.51 -4.50 -2.78
N PRO A 255 34.83 -5.22 -3.68
CA PRO A 255 33.39 -5.47 -3.62
C PRO A 255 32.95 -6.24 -2.38
N ASP A 256 33.79 -7.16 -1.88
CA ASP A 256 33.47 -7.99 -0.71
C ASP A 256 33.47 -7.22 0.62
N LYS A 257 34.12 -6.07 0.67
CA LYS A 257 34.23 -5.19 1.85
C LYS A 257 33.48 -3.88 1.70
N ALA A 258 32.94 -3.60 0.52
CA ALA A 258 32.20 -2.39 0.25
C ALA A 258 30.82 -2.43 0.93
N MET A 259 30.41 -1.32 1.53
CA MET A 259 29.16 -1.22 2.30
C MET A 259 28.24 -0.21 1.64
N GLY A 260 27.04 -0.66 1.28
CA GLY A 260 26.00 0.19 0.70
C GLY A 260 25.27 1.04 1.73
N GLY A 261 24.35 1.85 1.25
CA GLY A 261 23.42 2.58 2.10
C GLY A 261 22.38 1.65 2.74
N LYS A 262 21.80 2.08 3.85
CA LYS A 262 20.76 1.31 4.52
C LYS A 262 19.43 1.49 3.78
N GLY A 263 18.94 0.42 3.16
CA GLY A 263 17.60 0.36 2.61
C GLY A 263 16.59 0.03 3.70
N PHE A 264 15.53 0.82 3.81
CA PHE A 264 14.53 0.66 4.84
C PHE A 264 13.13 0.94 4.29
N ASP A 265 12.23 -0.01 4.43
CA ASP A 265 10.83 0.22 4.10
C ASP A 265 10.10 0.81 5.31
N ASN A 266 9.69 2.06 5.17
CA ASN A 266 9.01 2.78 6.24
C ASN A 266 7.62 2.19 6.56
N TYR A 267 7.03 1.46 5.62
CA TYR A 267 5.73 0.84 5.79
C TYR A 267 5.76 -0.34 6.78
N SER A 268 6.88 -1.04 6.85
CA SER A 268 7.07 -2.16 7.77
C SER A 268 6.90 -1.81 9.24
N TRP A 269 7.07 -0.56 9.64
CA TRP A 269 6.75 -0.11 11.00
C TRP A 269 5.26 -0.11 11.31
N HIS A 270 4.45 -0.01 10.28
CA HIS A 270 3.02 0.19 10.40
C HIS A 270 2.26 -1.15 10.46
N THR A 271 2.64 -2.11 9.63
CA THR A 271 1.91 -3.38 9.46
C THR A 271 2.78 -4.62 9.49
N ASP A 272 3.99 -4.55 8.96
CA ASP A 272 4.78 -5.73 8.61
C ASP A 272 5.87 -6.06 9.62
N LEU A 273 6.22 -5.11 10.50
CA LEU A 273 7.25 -5.30 11.49
C LEU A 273 6.75 -5.09 12.92
N PRO A 274 7.47 -5.64 13.91
CA PRO A 274 7.18 -5.38 15.30
C PRO A 274 7.05 -3.87 15.61
N PRO A 275 6.21 -3.49 16.56
CA PRO A 275 5.58 -4.36 17.54
C PRO A 275 4.23 -4.95 17.13
N GLY A 276 3.80 -4.75 15.90
CA GLY A 276 2.48 -5.19 15.44
C GLY A 276 2.35 -6.70 15.26
N HIS A 277 2.02 -7.13 14.06
CA HIS A 277 1.66 -8.51 13.74
C HIS A 277 2.73 -9.52 14.14
N THR A 278 3.99 -9.24 13.86
CA THR A 278 5.09 -10.18 14.11
C THR A 278 5.24 -10.53 15.60
N MET A 279 5.02 -9.55 16.49
CA MET A 279 5.10 -9.79 17.92
C MET A 279 3.94 -10.65 18.46
N VAL A 280 2.77 -10.55 17.81
CA VAL A 280 1.56 -11.24 18.27
C VAL A 280 1.40 -12.61 17.62
N THR A 281 1.71 -12.74 16.34
CA THR A 281 1.41 -13.94 15.57
C THR A 281 2.65 -14.69 15.09
N GLY A 282 3.84 -14.13 15.29
CA GLY A 282 5.08 -14.68 14.75
C GLY A 282 5.22 -14.53 13.23
N GLN A 283 4.26 -13.91 12.57
CA GLN A 283 4.24 -13.72 11.11
C GLN A 283 4.43 -12.26 10.75
N GLN A 284 5.15 -12.02 9.66
CA GLN A 284 5.40 -10.67 9.19
C GLN A 284 4.11 -9.96 8.74
N THR A 285 3.20 -10.71 8.13
CA THR A 285 1.92 -10.20 7.60
C THR A 285 0.80 -11.15 8.01
N VAL A 286 -0.29 -10.61 8.52
CA VAL A 286 -1.48 -11.38 8.90
C VAL A 286 -2.68 -10.77 8.17
N GLU A 287 -2.55 -10.65 6.89
CA GLU A 287 -3.62 -10.14 6.04
C GLU A 287 -4.44 -11.31 5.50
N PHE A 288 -5.73 -11.09 5.37
CA PHE A 288 -6.67 -12.01 4.76
C PHE A 288 -7.36 -11.34 3.58
N ASP A 289 -7.89 -12.15 2.69
CA ASP A 289 -8.71 -11.64 1.60
C ASP A 289 -9.98 -10.98 2.15
N LEU A 290 -10.23 -9.73 1.77
CA LEU A 290 -11.34 -8.95 2.30
C LEU A 290 -12.72 -9.57 1.99
N ASN A 291 -12.83 -10.41 0.96
CA ASN A 291 -14.04 -11.17 0.69
C ASN A 291 -14.35 -12.22 1.77
N ALA A 292 -13.34 -12.68 2.51
CA ALA A 292 -13.53 -13.68 3.55
C ALA A 292 -14.42 -13.20 4.71
N VAL A 293 -14.63 -11.90 4.85
CA VAL A 293 -15.56 -11.33 5.86
C VAL A 293 -16.98 -11.83 5.70
N GLU A 294 -17.38 -12.31 4.52
CA GLU A 294 -18.70 -12.89 4.31
C GLU A 294 -18.94 -14.22 5.06
N HIS A 295 -17.86 -14.86 5.52
CA HIS A 295 -17.91 -16.08 6.33
C HIS A 295 -17.83 -15.79 7.83
N ALA A 296 -17.66 -14.53 8.23
CA ALA A 296 -17.56 -14.12 9.61
C ALA A 296 -18.97 -13.90 10.21
N LYS A 297 -19.17 -14.28 11.47
CA LYS A 297 -20.37 -13.92 12.22
C LYS A 297 -20.34 -12.47 12.67
N THR A 298 -19.16 -11.97 12.99
CA THR A 298 -18.92 -10.59 13.42
C THR A 298 -17.66 -10.06 12.77
N VAL A 299 -17.72 -8.84 12.26
CA VAL A 299 -16.56 -8.09 11.75
C VAL A 299 -16.39 -6.84 12.59
N VAL A 300 -15.22 -6.68 13.18
CA VAL A 300 -14.85 -5.47 13.92
C VAL A 300 -13.93 -4.62 13.04
N VAL A 301 -14.44 -3.49 12.59
CA VAL A 301 -13.64 -2.49 11.84
C VAL A 301 -13.07 -1.51 12.86
N TRP A 302 -11.77 -1.67 13.15
CA TRP A 302 -11.13 -0.93 14.23
C TRP A 302 -10.13 0.10 13.69
N GLY A 303 -10.43 1.37 13.92
CA GLY A 303 -9.54 2.48 13.52
C GLY A 303 -9.42 2.70 12.02
N MET A 304 -10.21 2.04 11.20
CA MET A 304 -10.16 2.12 9.76
C MET A 304 -11.46 2.64 9.17
N ASN A 305 -11.36 3.61 8.26
CA ASN A 305 -12.48 4.00 7.43
C ASN A 305 -12.49 3.14 6.14
N TRP A 306 -12.92 1.89 6.24
CA TRP A 306 -12.90 0.91 5.16
C TRP A 306 -13.52 1.44 3.86
N ILE A 307 -14.74 1.98 3.94
CA ILE A 307 -15.46 2.47 2.75
C ILE A 307 -14.68 3.53 1.98
N ALA A 308 -13.93 4.38 2.66
CA ALA A 308 -13.16 5.45 2.03
C ALA A 308 -11.73 5.05 1.66
N THR A 309 -11.12 4.09 2.39
CA THR A 309 -9.72 3.69 2.18
C THR A 309 -9.57 2.43 1.35
N LYS A 310 -10.55 1.53 1.41
CA LYS A 310 -10.61 0.27 0.65
C LYS A 310 -11.79 0.29 -0.32
N MET A 311 -11.91 1.36 -1.10
CA MET A 311 -13.08 1.63 -1.94
C MET A 311 -13.45 0.49 -2.89
N PRO A 312 -12.53 -0.18 -3.60
CA PRO A 312 -12.89 -1.31 -4.45
C PRO A 312 -13.50 -2.48 -3.70
N ASP A 313 -13.09 -2.67 -2.44
CA ASP A 313 -13.52 -3.78 -1.59
C ASP A 313 -14.64 -3.38 -0.61
N ALA A 314 -15.15 -2.16 -0.71
CA ALA A 314 -16.21 -1.66 0.17
C ALA A 314 -17.49 -2.50 0.09
N HIS A 315 -17.76 -3.09 -1.06
CA HIS A 315 -18.92 -3.94 -1.27
C HIS A 315 -18.90 -5.22 -0.44
N TRP A 316 -17.72 -5.81 -0.15
CA TRP A 316 -17.61 -7.01 0.67
C TRP A 316 -18.20 -6.82 2.07
N LEU A 317 -17.93 -5.67 2.68
CA LEU A 317 -18.51 -5.32 3.99
C LEU A 317 -20.04 -5.25 3.92
N THR A 318 -20.57 -4.65 2.87
CA THR A 318 -22.01 -4.52 2.67
C THR A 318 -22.66 -5.86 2.36
N GLU A 319 -22.02 -6.67 1.51
CA GLU A 319 -22.50 -8.02 1.17
C GLU A 319 -22.49 -8.96 2.38
N ALA A 320 -21.43 -8.89 3.22
CA ALA A 320 -21.36 -9.63 4.46
C ALA A 320 -22.52 -9.28 5.40
N ARG A 321 -22.81 -7.98 5.56
CA ARG A 321 -23.95 -7.52 6.37
C ARG A 321 -25.29 -8.05 5.84
N LEU A 322 -25.49 -8.04 4.53
CA LEU A 322 -26.70 -8.60 3.90
C LEU A 322 -26.87 -10.10 4.15
N LYS A 323 -25.76 -10.81 4.40
CA LYS A 323 -25.75 -12.24 4.78
C LYS A 323 -25.90 -12.48 6.28
N GLY A 324 -26.05 -11.44 7.07
CA GLY A 324 -26.27 -11.53 8.52
C GLY A 324 -25.01 -11.35 9.38
N THR A 325 -23.87 -10.99 8.79
CA THR A 325 -22.67 -10.63 9.55
C THR A 325 -22.91 -9.34 10.32
N ARG A 326 -22.69 -9.35 11.64
CA ARG A 326 -22.74 -8.15 12.49
C ARG A 326 -21.50 -7.30 12.27
N ILE A 327 -21.68 -6.02 12.00
CA ILE A 327 -20.59 -5.07 11.78
C ILE A 327 -20.47 -4.16 13.00
N VAL A 328 -19.31 -4.20 13.66
CA VAL A 328 -18.98 -3.31 14.78
C VAL A 328 -17.89 -2.35 14.29
N VAL A 329 -18.12 -1.06 14.41
CA VAL A 329 -17.15 -0.03 14.01
C VAL A 329 -16.62 0.70 15.24
N ILE A 330 -15.32 0.63 15.46
CA ILE A 330 -14.63 1.34 16.53
C ILE A 330 -13.73 2.40 15.88
N ALA A 331 -14.05 3.67 16.08
CA ALA A 331 -13.33 4.78 15.43
C ALA A 331 -13.35 6.03 16.32
N CYS A 332 -12.51 7.00 15.97
CA CYS A 332 -12.50 8.31 16.64
C CYS A 332 -13.51 9.31 16.06
N GLU A 333 -14.19 8.93 14.98
CA GLU A 333 -15.19 9.75 14.29
C GLU A 333 -16.31 8.89 13.70
N TYR A 334 -17.43 9.52 13.43
CA TYR A 334 -18.52 8.87 12.69
C TYR A 334 -18.26 8.96 11.20
N SER A 335 -17.48 8.01 10.68
CA SER A 335 -17.03 7.96 9.29
C SER A 335 -18.05 7.35 8.33
N ALA A 336 -17.73 7.34 7.02
CA ALA A 336 -18.52 6.63 6.02
C ALA A 336 -18.69 5.13 6.36
N THR A 337 -17.69 4.51 6.97
CA THR A 337 -17.77 3.11 7.43
C THR A 337 -18.75 2.96 8.60
N ALA A 338 -18.82 3.93 9.49
CA ALA A 338 -19.75 3.92 10.60
C ALA A 338 -21.22 3.83 10.12
N THR A 339 -21.56 4.38 8.97
CA THR A 339 -22.90 4.27 8.38
C THR A 339 -23.31 2.84 8.01
N LYS A 340 -22.34 1.91 7.96
CA LYS A 340 -22.54 0.49 7.66
C LYS A 340 -22.48 -0.40 8.90
N GLY A 341 -22.08 0.18 10.05
CA GLY A 341 -22.04 -0.53 11.32
C GLY A 341 -23.44 -0.82 11.90
N ASP A 342 -23.59 -1.98 12.51
CA ASP A 342 -24.74 -2.29 13.37
C ASP A 342 -24.50 -1.66 14.75
N ASP A 343 -23.24 -1.64 15.19
CA ASP A 343 -22.79 -0.94 16.39
C ASP A 343 -21.65 0.02 16.04
N VAL A 344 -21.69 1.21 16.61
CA VAL A 344 -20.64 2.21 16.43
C VAL A 344 -20.15 2.69 17.78
N VAL A 345 -18.86 2.48 18.03
CA VAL A 345 -18.19 2.93 19.27
C VAL A 345 -17.23 4.05 18.91
N VAL A 346 -17.58 5.27 19.31
CA VAL A 346 -16.71 6.42 19.11
C VAL A 346 -15.80 6.58 20.32
N VAL A 347 -14.48 6.51 20.09
CA VAL A 347 -13.46 6.59 21.14
C VAL A 347 -12.60 7.84 20.96
N ARG A 348 -12.10 8.37 22.07
CA ARG A 348 -11.12 9.47 22.02
C ARG A 348 -9.84 8.97 21.34
N PRO A 349 -9.21 9.76 20.43
CA PRO A 349 -7.92 9.41 19.88
C PRO A 349 -6.89 9.05 20.95
N GLY A 350 -6.12 7.97 20.74
CA GLY A 350 -5.13 7.48 21.70
C GLY A 350 -5.67 6.58 22.82
N THR A 351 -6.97 6.33 22.91
CA THR A 351 -7.58 5.49 23.97
C THR A 351 -7.90 4.04 23.55
N THR A 352 -7.68 3.69 22.29
CA THR A 352 -7.93 2.32 21.79
C THR A 352 -7.18 1.22 22.55
N PRO A 353 -5.94 1.42 23.05
CA PRO A 353 -5.29 0.42 23.89
C PRO A 353 -6.06 0.12 25.19
N ALA A 354 -6.64 1.14 25.82
CA ALA A 354 -7.45 0.94 27.03
C ALA A 354 -8.72 0.12 26.74
N LEU A 355 -9.36 0.37 25.57
CA LEU A 355 -10.51 -0.42 25.14
C LEU A 355 -10.11 -1.87 24.87
N ALA A 356 -8.97 -2.11 24.21
CA ALA A 356 -8.46 -3.45 23.93
C ALA A 356 -8.16 -4.22 25.23
N LEU A 357 -7.52 -3.56 26.21
CA LEU A 357 -7.29 -4.14 27.53
C LEU A 357 -8.60 -4.41 28.28
N GLY A 358 -9.61 -3.56 28.09
CA GLY A 358 -10.96 -3.78 28.61
C GLY A 358 -11.59 -5.06 28.05
N PHE A 359 -11.49 -5.29 26.75
CA PHE A 359 -11.96 -6.54 26.14
C PHE A 359 -11.20 -7.75 26.67
N ALA A 360 -9.88 -7.67 26.72
CA ALA A 360 -9.06 -8.77 27.27
C ALA A 360 -9.43 -9.08 28.71
N ASN A 361 -9.63 -8.04 29.55
CA ASN A 361 -10.04 -8.22 30.95
C ASN A 361 -11.38 -8.96 31.07
N VAL A 362 -12.38 -8.60 30.27
CA VAL A 362 -13.70 -9.27 30.29
C VAL A 362 -13.57 -10.71 29.80
N ILE A 363 -12.86 -10.94 28.67
CA ILE A 363 -12.66 -12.28 28.12
C ILE A 363 -11.99 -13.21 29.15
N MET A 364 -10.97 -12.72 29.85
CA MET A 364 -10.24 -13.50 30.84
C MET A 364 -11.06 -13.73 32.11
N ARG A 365 -11.69 -12.68 32.65
CA ARG A 365 -12.45 -12.75 33.89
C ARG A 365 -13.69 -13.66 33.76
N GLU A 366 -14.33 -13.68 32.60
CA GLU A 366 -15.55 -14.43 32.34
C GLU A 366 -15.27 -15.76 31.62
N ASN A 367 -13.99 -16.12 31.42
CA ASN A 367 -13.55 -17.34 30.75
C ASN A 367 -14.17 -17.52 29.34
N LEU A 368 -14.25 -16.44 28.57
CA LEU A 368 -14.83 -16.44 27.23
C LEU A 368 -13.84 -16.87 26.12
N TYR A 369 -12.63 -17.29 26.49
CA TYR A 369 -11.62 -17.76 25.56
C TYR A 369 -11.73 -19.27 25.31
N ASP A 370 -11.29 -19.70 24.12
CA ASP A 370 -11.11 -21.12 23.80
C ASP A 370 -9.86 -21.65 24.51
N ALA A 371 -10.07 -22.37 25.63
CA ALA A 371 -8.96 -22.85 26.48
C ALA A 371 -8.08 -23.87 25.77
N GLU A 372 -8.62 -24.67 24.86
CA GLU A 372 -7.84 -25.65 24.10
C GLU A 372 -6.95 -24.95 23.07
N TYR A 373 -7.52 -24.02 22.30
CA TYR A 373 -6.77 -23.20 21.37
C TYR A 373 -5.64 -22.41 22.07
N VAL A 374 -5.97 -21.73 23.16
CA VAL A 374 -5.00 -20.92 23.93
C VAL A 374 -3.84 -21.79 24.42
N ARG A 375 -4.12 -22.99 24.91
CA ARG A 375 -3.10 -23.90 25.41
C ARG A 375 -2.19 -24.45 24.32
N GLN A 376 -2.72 -24.71 23.12
CA GLN A 376 -1.96 -25.35 22.04
C GLN A 376 -1.24 -24.35 21.14
N TRP A 377 -1.81 -23.16 20.92
CA TRP A 377 -1.40 -22.29 19.84
C TRP A 377 -0.95 -20.89 20.30
N THR A 378 -0.93 -20.63 21.60
CA THR A 378 -0.49 -19.34 22.14
C THR A 378 0.54 -19.52 23.25
N ASP A 379 1.24 -18.45 23.58
CA ASP A 379 2.18 -18.40 24.70
C ASP A 379 1.52 -18.03 26.04
N MET A 380 0.22 -17.74 26.03
CA MET A 380 -0.52 -17.31 27.23
C MET A 380 -0.40 -18.29 28.42
N PRO A 381 -0.35 -19.62 28.25
CA PRO A 381 -0.16 -20.55 29.36
C PRO A 381 1.27 -20.61 29.92
N LEU A 382 2.24 -19.99 29.26
CA LEU A 382 3.62 -20.05 29.68
C LEU A 382 3.86 -19.23 30.95
N LEU A 383 4.62 -19.75 31.87
CA LEU A 383 4.97 -19.05 33.09
C LEU A 383 6.06 -18.00 32.85
N VAL A 384 5.86 -16.82 33.42
CA VAL A 384 6.80 -15.70 33.33
C VAL A 384 7.48 -15.51 34.68
N ARG A 385 8.78 -15.47 34.70
CA ARG A 385 9.57 -15.12 35.88
C ARG A 385 9.41 -13.65 36.20
N MET A 386 8.99 -13.33 37.41
CA MET A 386 8.74 -11.97 37.84
C MET A 386 10.01 -11.14 38.08
N ASP A 387 11.15 -11.82 38.31
CA ASP A 387 12.44 -11.17 38.53
C ASP A 387 13.11 -10.69 37.23
N SER A 388 12.90 -11.40 36.12
CA SER A 388 13.55 -11.14 34.83
C SER A 388 12.59 -10.79 33.70
N LEU A 389 11.29 -10.98 33.92
CA LEU A 389 10.23 -10.85 32.92
C LEU A 389 10.45 -11.74 31.67
N LYS A 390 11.14 -12.86 31.87
CA LYS A 390 11.37 -13.86 30.82
C LYS A 390 10.54 -15.11 31.09
N TYR A 391 10.25 -15.88 30.04
CA TYR A 391 9.60 -17.17 30.21
C TYR A 391 10.45 -18.11 31.07
N LEU A 392 9.77 -18.80 31.96
CA LEU A 392 10.39 -19.85 32.79
C LEU A 392 10.69 -21.06 31.92
N LYS A 393 11.93 -21.47 31.89
CA LYS A 393 12.37 -22.65 31.13
C LYS A 393 12.28 -23.92 31.98
N ALA A 394 11.91 -25.04 31.35
CA ALA A 394 11.86 -26.33 32.02
C ALA A 394 13.23 -26.71 32.61
N SER A 395 14.32 -26.41 31.93
CA SER A 395 15.69 -26.65 32.43
C SER A 395 16.04 -25.86 33.70
N GLU A 396 15.41 -24.70 33.93
CA GLU A 396 15.61 -23.90 35.14
C GLU A 396 14.90 -24.51 36.38
N VAL A 397 13.85 -25.30 36.14
CA VAL A 397 13.05 -25.93 37.19
C VAL A 397 13.49 -27.40 37.47
N PHE A 398 13.68 -28.15 36.41
CA PHE A 398 13.91 -29.59 36.46
C PHE A 398 15.37 -30.00 36.17
N GLY A 399 16.23 -29.04 35.85
CA GLY A 399 17.57 -29.27 35.36
C GLY A 399 17.60 -29.89 33.95
N GLY A 400 18.79 -30.13 33.44
CA GLY A 400 19.01 -30.66 32.08
C GLY A 400 19.40 -29.58 31.07
N GLU A 401 19.75 -30.03 29.87
CA GLU A 401 20.10 -29.13 28.78
C GLU A 401 18.87 -28.43 28.23
N PRO A 402 18.99 -27.12 27.82
CA PRO A 402 17.91 -26.43 27.17
C PRO A 402 17.47 -27.13 25.89
N ALA A 403 16.18 -27.22 25.65
CA ALA A 403 15.64 -27.75 24.40
C ALA A 403 16.15 -26.95 23.21
N VAL A 404 16.67 -27.65 22.22
CA VAL A 404 17.09 -27.04 20.95
C VAL A 404 15.93 -27.10 19.96
N LEU A 405 15.52 -25.96 19.45
CA LEU A 405 14.51 -25.92 18.39
C LEU A 405 15.07 -26.55 17.11
N LYS A 406 14.42 -27.61 16.65
CA LYS A 406 14.70 -28.22 15.36
C LYS A 406 13.78 -27.63 14.30
N ASN A 407 14.34 -27.27 13.16
CA ASN A 407 13.53 -26.85 12.02
C ASN A 407 12.95 -28.09 11.32
N THR A 408 11.73 -28.45 11.67
CA THR A 408 11.04 -29.62 11.11
C THR A 408 10.33 -29.35 9.78
N PHE A 409 10.25 -28.09 9.33
CA PHE A 409 9.48 -27.73 8.14
C PHE A 409 10.18 -28.01 6.80
N LEU A 410 11.48 -28.28 6.80
CA LEU A 410 12.29 -28.43 5.60
C LEU A 410 12.82 -29.84 5.37
N VAL A 411 12.45 -30.82 6.20
CA VAL A 411 12.92 -32.20 6.05
C VAL A 411 11.88 -33.01 5.32
N LYS A 412 12.20 -33.42 4.12
CA LYS A 412 11.44 -34.45 3.39
C LYS A 412 11.78 -35.81 3.94
N GLU A 413 10.82 -36.72 3.89
CA GLU A 413 11.02 -38.11 4.31
C GLU A 413 12.23 -38.71 3.59
N GLY A 414 13.25 -39.12 4.38
CA GLY A 414 14.52 -39.65 3.87
C GLY A 414 15.68 -38.66 3.75
N GLU A 415 15.48 -37.37 4.02
CA GLU A 415 16.55 -36.39 4.09
C GLU A 415 17.16 -36.28 5.52
N LYS A 416 18.44 -35.94 5.61
CA LYS A 416 19.08 -35.68 6.92
C LYS A 416 18.45 -34.46 7.57
N GLU A 417 18.20 -34.54 8.88
CA GLU A 417 17.73 -33.36 9.65
C GLU A 417 18.63 -32.14 9.41
N PRO A 418 18.06 -30.97 9.13
CA PRO A 418 18.84 -29.75 9.04
C PRO A 418 19.54 -29.47 10.40
N PRO A 419 20.66 -28.78 10.39
CA PRO A 419 21.31 -28.40 11.63
C PRO A 419 20.35 -27.60 12.51
N PRO A 420 20.42 -27.75 13.84
CA PRO A 420 19.58 -26.98 14.75
C PRO A 420 19.82 -25.49 14.52
N LEU A 421 18.74 -24.71 14.48
CA LEU A 421 18.82 -23.26 14.42
C LEU A 421 19.59 -22.77 15.65
N GLN A 422 20.77 -22.21 15.43
CA GLN A 422 21.47 -21.51 16.50
C GLN A 422 20.61 -20.34 16.94
N GLN A 423 20.16 -20.34 18.17
CA GLN A 423 19.59 -19.17 18.80
C GLN A 423 20.71 -18.13 18.95
N THR A 424 20.81 -17.23 18.00
CA THR A 424 21.43 -15.95 18.27
C THR A 424 20.47 -15.22 19.22
N GLY A 425 20.98 -14.65 20.31
CA GLY A 425 20.20 -14.15 21.45
C GLY A 425 19.14 -13.05 21.19
N GLN A 426 18.64 -12.98 19.97
CA GLN A 426 17.55 -12.09 19.53
C GLN A 426 16.24 -12.83 19.18
N ASN A 427 16.25 -14.15 19.11
CA ASN A 427 15.03 -14.92 18.87
C ASN A 427 14.60 -15.59 20.18
N VAL A 428 13.88 -14.85 20.99
CA VAL A 428 13.08 -15.41 22.05
C VAL A 428 11.74 -15.79 21.41
N ILE A 429 11.52 -17.07 21.24
CA ILE A 429 10.18 -17.60 21.15
C ILE A 429 9.83 -18.12 22.53
#